data_28f94eedf09d716c689409842b67c78d
#
_entry.id   28f94eedf09d716c689409842b67c78d
#
_cell.length_a   1.000
_cell.length_b   1.000
_cell.length_c   1.000
_cell.angle_alpha   90.00
_cell.angle_beta   90.00
_cell.angle_gamma   90.00
#
_symmetry.space_group_name_H-M   'P 1'
#
loop_
_entity.id
_entity.type
_entity.pdbx_description
1 polymer ?
#
loop_
_entity_poly.entity_id
_entity_poly.type
_entity_poly.pdbx_seq_one_letter_code
_entity_poly.pdbx_strand_id
1 'polypeptide(L)'
;FAGDGARFDESAPGRWALTREGGHSRRRIIHAGGDATGAEVQRALDHAAATLDIRHRHSALRILTDDAAVTGVLVLSDDGLGVIHAPSIIIATGGLGHLYRATTNPEGSTGDGIALALWAGLAVSDLEFIQFHPTMLYSPVRALGGGGRRPLITEAIRGEGAILVDRHGDSITAGVHPMGDLAPRDVVAAAIDARLRATGDPCAFLDARHIANFESRFPTVTAACRAAGVDPVREPIP
;
A
#
# COMPACT_ATOMS: atom_id res chain seq x y z
N PHE A 1 4.92 -7.07 -17.37
CA PHE A 1 3.50 -6.68 -17.26
C PHE A 1 2.96 -6.04 -18.54
N ALA A 2 3.72 -5.17 -19.23
CA ALA A 2 3.25 -4.61 -20.51
C ALA A 2 3.04 -5.70 -21.57
N GLY A 3 3.91 -6.71 -21.62
CA GLY A 3 3.74 -7.90 -22.47
C GLY A 3 2.52 -8.75 -22.12
N ASP A 4 2.03 -8.66 -20.91
CA ASP A 4 0.85 -9.36 -20.40
C ASP A 4 -0.44 -8.51 -20.50
N GLY A 5 -0.38 -7.38 -21.23
CA GLY A 5 -1.52 -6.52 -21.54
C GLY A 5 -1.81 -5.46 -20.48
N ALA A 6 -0.87 -5.12 -19.60
CA ALA A 6 -1.00 -3.98 -18.70
C ALA A 6 -0.92 -2.66 -19.48
N ARG A 7 -1.83 -1.73 -19.17
CA ARG A 7 -1.97 -0.43 -19.83
C ARG A 7 -1.46 0.66 -18.92
N PHE A 8 -0.26 1.15 -19.21
CA PHE A 8 0.33 2.26 -18.45
C PHE A 8 0.02 3.60 -19.14
N ASP A 9 -0.02 4.66 -18.34
CA ASP A 9 -0.28 6.02 -18.84
C ASP A 9 0.87 6.49 -19.74
N GLU A 10 0.53 7.17 -20.83
CA GLU A 10 1.49 7.71 -21.77
C GLU A 10 1.51 9.25 -21.75
N SER A 11 2.70 9.82 -21.80
CA SER A 11 2.90 11.28 -21.99
C SER A 11 2.82 11.69 -23.47
N ALA A 12 3.08 10.74 -24.37
CA ALA A 12 2.94 10.82 -25.83
C ALA A 12 2.87 9.39 -26.36
N PRO A 13 2.35 9.16 -27.58
CA PRO A 13 2.28 7.82 -28.16
C PRO A 13 3.59 7.05 -28.06
N GLY A 14 3.56 5.88 -27.43
CA GLY A 14 4.73 5.02 -27.20
C GLY A 14 5.72 5.53 -26.15
N ARG A 15 5.40 6.58 -25.39
CA ARG A 15 6.25 7.13 -24.34
C ARG A 15 5.50 7.19 -23.01
N TRP A 16 5.86 6.34 -22.07
CA TRP A 16 5.25 6.27 -20.76
C TRP A 16 5.34 7.59 -19.99
N ALA A 17 4.25 7.93 -19.30
CA ALA A 17 4.24 8.98 -18.32
C ALA A 17 5.00 8.51 -17.06
N LEU A 18 5.87 9.39 -16.55
CA LEU A 18 6.69 9.08 -15.38
C LEU A 18 6.36 10.04 -14.24
N THR A 19 6.24 9.50 -13.04
CA THR A 19 6.12 10.26 -11.80
C THR A 19 7.36 10.14 -10.93
N ARG A 20 7.43 10.99 -9.91
CA ARG A 20 8.44 10.98 -8.86
C ARG A 20 7.73 10.79 -7.52
N GLU A 21 8.34 10.05 -6.64
CA GLU A 21 7.90 9.81 -5.27
C GLU A 21 8.96 10.26 -4.25
N GLY A 22 8.67 10.16 -2.98
CA GLY A 22 9.62 10.43 -1.91
C GLY A 22 10.91 9.59 -2.07
N GLY A 23 12.05 10.15 -1.71
CA GLY A 23 13.36 9.53 -1.88
C GLY A 23 13.90 9.51 -3.32
N HIS A 24 13.11 9.94 -4.31
CA HIS A 24 13.55 9.95 -5.71
C HIS A 24 14.04 11.32 -6.15
N SER A 25 15.21 11.36 -6.78
CA SER A 25 15.78 12.57 -7.39
C SER A 25 15.25 12.86 -8.80
N ARG A 26 14.66 11.85 -9.48
CA ARG A 26 14.18 11.95 -10.87
C ARG A 26 12.82 11.27 -11.03
N ARG A 27 12.03 11.70 -12.05
CA ARG A 27 10.83 10.99 -12.48
C ARG A 27 11.24 9.69 -13.16
N ARG A 28 10.84 8.54 -12.59
CA ARG A 28 11.22 7.20 -13.07
C ARG A 28 10.20 6.12 -12.76
N ILE A 29 9.09 6.48 -12.14
CA ILE A 29 8.01 5.56 -11.77
C ILE A 29 6.94 5.61 -12.83
N ILE A 30 6.70 4.47 -13.49
CA ILE A 30 5.58 4.27 -14.43
C ILE A 30 4.30 4.18 -13.60
N HIS A 31 3.21 4.72 -14.13
CA HIS A 31 1.90 4.66 -13.48
C HIS A 31 0.79 4.33 -14.48
N ALA A 32 -0.36 3.95 -13.96
CA ALA A 32 -1.55 3.64 -14.74
C ALA A 32 -2.79 4.23 -14.07
N GLY A 33 -3.72 4.76 -14.89
CA GLY A 33 -4.97 5.35 -14.41
C GLY A 33 -4.74 6.47 -13.39
N GLY A 34 -3.70 7.29 -13.61
CA GLY A 34 -3.26 8.30 -12.66
C GLY A 34 -2.57 7.70 -11.43
N ASP A 35 -3.31 7.28 -10.43
CA ASP A 35 -2.83 6.73 -9.17
C ASP A 35 -3.34 5.30 -8.88
N ALA A 36 -3.78 4.58 -9.92
CA ALA A 36 -4.38 3.24 -9.83
C ALA A 36 -3.48 2.12 -10.37
N THR A 37 -2.15 2.30 -10.39
CA THR A 37 -1.18 1.36 -10.98
C THR A 37 -1.35 -0.07 -10.46
N GLY A 38 -1.58 -0.25 -9.15
CA GLY A 38 -1.79 -1.57 -8.56
C GLY A 38 -3.03 -2.27 -9.12
N ALA A 39 -4.13 -1.54 -9.34
CA ALA A 39 -5.35 -2.11 -9.91
C ALA A 39 -5.14 -2.56 -11.36
N GLU A 40 -4.39 -1.80 -12.16
CA GLU A 40 -4.08 -2.19 -13.54
C GLU A 40 -3.14 -3.40 -13.61
N VAL A 41 -2.13 -3.46 -12.76
CA VAL A 41 -1.25 -4.64 -12.66
C VAL A 41 -2.05 -5.88 -12.25
N GLN A 42 -2.94 -5.76 -11.26
CA GLN A 42 -3.82 -6.85 -10.85
C GLN A 42 -4.70 -7.32 -12.00
N ARG A 43 -5.35 -6.39 -12.72
CA ARG A 43 -6.18 -6.72 -13.89
C ARG A 43 -5.40 -7.50 -14.96
N ALA A 44 -4.18 -7.09 -15.25
CA ALA A 44 -3.34 -7.76 -16.24
C ALA A 44 -2.93 -9.17 -15.79
N LEU A 45 -2.58 -9.32 -14.50
CA LEU A 45 -2.24 -10.62 -13.91
C LEU A 45 -3.44 -11.57 -13.86
N ASP A 46 -4.62 -11.08 -13.49
CA ASP A 46 -5.85 -11.87 -13.49
C ASP A 46 -6.18 -12.37 -14.91
N HIS A 47 -5.98 -11.51 -15.91
CA HIS A 47 -6.15 -11.91 -17.31
C HIS A 47 -5.13 -12.98 -17.74
N ALA A 48 -3.87 -12.82 -17.40
CA ALA A 48 -2.82 -13.79 -17.72
C ALA A 48 -3.02 -15.14 -17.00
N ALA A 49 -3.59 -15.09 -15.80
CA ALA A 49 -3.86 -16.27 -14.99
C ALA A 49 -5.20 -16.96 -15.28
N ALA A 50 -6.00 -16.46 -16.23
CA ALA A 50 -7.37 -16.93 -16.47
C ALA A 50 -7.50 -18.43 -16.82
N THR A 51 -6.42 -19.08 -17.27
CA THR A 51 -6.38 -20.52 -17.58
C THR A 51 -5.82 -21.37 -16.45
N LEU A 52 -5.39 -20.77 -15.35
CA LEU A 52 -4.84 -21.48 -14.20
C LEU A 52 -5.96 -21.93 -13.24
N ASP A 53 -5.72 -23.03 -12.50
CA ASP A 53 -6.62 -23.48 -11.43
C ASP A 53 -6.46 -22.55 -10.20
N ILE A 54 -7.26 -21.49 -10.16
CA ILE A 54 -7.30 -20.53 -9.06
C ILE A 54 -8.45 -20.88 -8.12
N ARG A 55 -8.12 -21.29 -6.90
CA ARG A 55 -9.09 -21.70 -5.88
C ARG A 55 -9.33 -20.57 -4.89
N HIS A 56 -10.43 -19.84 -5.06
CA HIS A 56 -10.86 -18.83 -4.12
C HIS A 56 -11.42 -19.45 -2.83
N ARG A 57 -11.41 -18.68 -1.73
CA ARG A 57 -11.94 -19.12 -0.42
C ARG A 57 -11.31 -20.41 0.09
N HIS A 58 -10.03 -20.62 -0.21
CA HIS A 58 -9.21 -21.68 0.33
C HIS A 58 -8.15 -21.07 1.24
N SER A 59 -8.23 -21.34 2.53
CA SER A 59 -7.25 -20.88 3.52
C SER A 59 -6.20 -21.96 3.75
N ALA A 60 -4.94 -21.66 3.47
CA ALA A 60 -3.83 -22.54 3.80
C ALA A 60 -3.62 -22.57 5.32
N LEU A 61 -3.70 -23.75 5.93
CA LEU A 61 -3.55 -23.92 7.37
C LEU A 61 -2.19 -24.46 7.77
N ARG A 62 -1.59 -25.31 6.95
CA ARG A 62 -0.31 -25.95 7.24
C ARG A 62 0.36 -26.49 5.98
N ILE A 63 1.65 -26.31 5.88
CA ILE A 63 2.49 -27.01 4.90
C ILE A 63 2.74 -28.43 5.43
N LEU A 64 2.49 -29.42 4.60
CA LEU A 64 2.69 -30.84 4.94
C LEU A 64 4.05 -31.30 4.42
N THR A 65 4.79 -31.99 5.29
CA THR A 65 6.12 -32.53 4.98
C THR A 65 6.20 -33.99 5.40
N ASP A 66 7.00 -34.77 4.68
CA ASP A 66 7.41 -36.14 5.00
C ASP A 66 8.91 -36.23 4.81
N ASP A 67 9.65 -36.69 5.80
CA ASP A 67 11.13 -36.75 5.80
C ASP A 67 11.80 -35.46 5.27
N ALA A 68 11.31 -34.28 5.73
CA ALA A 68 11.71 -32.95 5.30
C ALA A 68 11.39 -32.60 3.82
N ALA A 69 10.73 -33.44 3.07
CA ALA A 69 10.20 -33.12 1.75
C ALA A 69 8.78 -32.56 1.82
N VAL A 70 8.48 -31.54 1.01
CA VAL A 70 7.12 -31.00 0.90
C VAL A 70 6.24 -32.01 0.18
N THR A 71 5.06 -32.30 0.73
CA THR A 71 4.07 -33.22 0.16
C THR A 71 2.75 -32.54 -0.21
N GLY A 72 2.49 -31.36 0.35
CA GLY A 72 1.26 -30.63 0.05
C GLY A 72 0.95 -29.52 1.07
N VAL A 73 -0.27 -29.03 1.00
CA VAL A 73 -0.81 -28.03 1.92
C VAL A 73 -2.18 -28.47 2.44
N LEU A 74 -2.36 -28.41 3.77
CA LEU A 74 -3.66 -28.55 4.40
C LEU A 74 -4.42 -27.22 4.19
N VAL A 75 -5.63 -27.32 3.67
CA VAL A 75 -6.49 -26.16 3.39
C VAL A 75 -7.85 -26.31 4.05
N LEU A 76 -8.45 -25.16 4.37
CA LEU A 76 -9.85 -25.04 4.76
C LEU A 76 -10.58 -24.29 3.64
N SER A 77 -11.67 -24.88 3.16
CA SER A 77 -12.59 -24.27 2.20
C SER A 77 -14.02 -24.34 2.71
N ASP A 78 -14.98 -23.90 1.91
CA ASP A 78 -16.42 -24.04 2.24
C ASP A 78 -16.85 -25.51 2.33
N ASP A 79 -16.15 -26.44 1.67
CA ASP A 79 -16.39 -27.88 1.73
C ASP A 79 -15.71 -28.55 2.93
N GLY A 80 -15.02 -27.79 3.77
CA GLY A 80 -14.30 -28.26 4.94
C GLY A 80 -12.78 -28.40 4.72
N LEU A 81 -12.17 -29.28 5.53
CA LEU A 81 -10.73 -29.53 5.47
C LEU A 81 -10.38 -30.43 4.29
N GLY A 82 -9.32 -30.08 3.60
CA GLY A 82 -8.78 -30.84 2.47
C GLY A 82 -7.27 -30.72 2.36
N VAL A 83 -6.67 -31.54 1.51
CA VAL A 83 -5.24 -31.50 1.20
C VAL A 83 -5.06 -31.26 -0.29
N ILE A 84 -4.22 -30.30 -0.63
CA ILE A 84 -3.72 -30.11 -2.00
C ILE A 84 -2.31 -30.68 -2.04
N HIS A 85 -2.12 -31.79 -2.78
CA HIS A 85 -0.83 -32.43 -2.92
C HIS A 85 0.04 -31.67 -3.94
N ALA A 86 1.25 -31.33 -3.52
CA ALA A 86 2.24 -30.65 -4.37
C ALA A 86 3.66 -30.93 -3.84
N PRO A 87 4.63 -31.21 -4.73
CA PRO A 87 6.02 -31.42 -4.33
C PRO A 87 6.75 -30.09 -4.03
N SER A 88 6.16 -28.95 -4.36
CA SER A 88 6.72 -27.64 -4.12
C SER A 88 5.61 -26.63 -3.85
N ILE A 89 5.85 -25.70 -2.94
CA ILE A 89 4.91 -24.64 -2.55
C ILE A 89 5.62 -23.30 -2.63
N ILE A 90 5.01 -22.33 -3.31
CA ILE A 90 5.44 -20.94 -3.32
C ILE A 90 4.55 -20.16 -2.36
N ILE A 91 5.14 -19.55 -1.32
CA ILE A 91 4.44 -18.69 -0.39
C ILE A 91 4.49 -17.26 -0.93
N ALA A 92 3.36 -16.73 -1.34
CA ALA A 92 3.22 -15.38 -1.89
C ALA A 92 2.05 -14.63 -1.22
N THR A 93 1.90 -14.77 0.10
CA THR A 93 0.74 -14.34 0.89
C THR A 93 0.75 -12.86 1.26
N GLY A 94 1.70 -12.08 0.76
CA GLY A 94 1.86 -10.67 1.12
C GLY A 94 2.46 -10.47 2.51
N GLY A 95 2.25 -9.27 3.06
CA GLY A 95 2.84 -8.85 4.33
C GLY A 95 1.98 -9.12 5.55
N LEU A 96 2.23 -8.33 6.60
CA LEU A 96 1.60 -8.49 7.92
C LEU A 96 0.95 -7.19 8.44
N GLY A 97 0.66 -6.24 7.55
CA GLY A 97 0.15 -4.91 7.93
C GLY A 97 -1.16 -4.92 8.71
N HIS A 98 -2.00 -5.96 8.56
CA HIS A 98 -3.25 -6.11 9.31
C HIS A 98 -3.06 -6.55 10.78
N LEU A 99 -1.85 -6.79 11.24
CA LEU A 99 -1.54 -6.88 12.67
C LEU A 99 -1.58 -5.52 13.37
N TYR A 100 -1.53 -4.42 12.61
CA TYR A 100 -1.59 -3.07 13.12
C TYR A 100 -3.03 -2.53 13.09
N ARG A 101 -3.35 -1.63 14.03
CA ARG A 101 -4.68 -1.01 14.17
C ARG A 101 -5.14 -0.26 12.92
N ALA A 102 -4.22 0.33 12.17
CA ALA A 102 -4.47 1.04 10.92
C ALA A 102 -3.41 0.64 9.90
N THR A 103 -3.84 0.35 8.69
CA THR A 103 -2.97 -0.13 7.61
C THR A 103 -3.53 0.26 6.26
N THR A 104 -2.67 0.40 5.26
CA THR A 104 -3.05 0.53 3.85
C THR A 104 -3.05 -0.80 3.11
N ASN A 105 -2.61 -1.89 3.76
CA ASN A 105 -2.52 -3.22 3.16
C ASN A 105 -3.91 -3.83 2.94
N PRO A 106 -4.03 -4.80 2.00
CA PRO A 106 -5.23 -5.63 1.85
C PRO A 106 -5.55 -6.41 3.13
N GLU A 107 -6.83 -6.75 3.33
CA GLU A 107 -7.31 -7.43 4.55
C GLU A 107 -6.62 -8.77 4.83
N GLY A 108 -6.19 -9.50 3.80
CA GLY A 108 -5.45 -10.75 3.95
C GLY A 108 -3.97 -10.61 4.35
N SER A 109 -3.46 -9.40 4.58
CA SER A 109 -2.06 -9.19 4.97
C SER A 109 -1.87 -9.39 6.49
N THR A 110 -2.08 -10.60 6.97
CA THR A 110 -2.10 -10.98 8.39
C THR A 110 -0.82 -11.70 8.86
N GLY A 111 0.13 -11.92 7.94
CA GLY A 111 1.40 -12.60 8.24
C GLY A 111 1.30 -14.12 8.26
N ASP A 112 0.18 -14.71 7.80
CA ASP A 112 -0.06 -16.16 7.83
C ASP A 112 1.01 -16.95 7.08
N GLY A 113 1.54 -16.43 5.96
CA GLY A 113 2.64 -17.08 5.25
C GLY A 113 3.92 -17.18 6.06
N ILE A 114 4.20 -16.20 6.90
CA ILE A 114 5.34 -16.24 7.83
C ILE A 114 5.11 -17.37 8.86
N ALA A 115 3.90 -17.46 9.42
CA ALA A 115 3.54 -18.52 10.35
C ALA A 115 3.63 -19.90 9.70
N LEU A 116 3.12 -20.07 8.48
CA LEU A 116 3.22 -21.32 7.72
C LEU A 116 4.67 -21.73 7.48
N ALA A 117 5.55 -20.79 7.15
CA ALA A 117 6.97 -21.03 6.96
C ALA A 117 7.64 -21.48 8.25
N LEU A 118 7.39 -20.80 9.36
CA LEU A 118 7.92 -21.15 10.68
C LEU A 118 7.46 -22.56 11.12
N TRP A 119 6.19 -22.89 10.95
CA TRP A 119 5.65 -24.20 11.29
C TRP A 119 6.18 -25.32 10.40
N ALA A 120 6.61 -24.99 9.18
CA ALA A 120 7.31 -25.93 8.30
C ALA A 120 8.81 -26.05 8.60
N GLY A 121 9.32 -25.36 9.63
CA GLY A 121 10.73 -25.42 10.03
C GLY A 121 11.67 -24.48 9.26
N LEU A 122 11.12 -23.55 8.47
CA LEU A 122 11.92 -22.56 7.75
C LEU A 122 12.38 -21.43 8.68
N ALA A 123 13.59 -20.93 8.45
CA ALA A 123 14.06 -19.71 9.09
C ALA A 123 13.39 -18.48 8.48
N VAL A 124 13.12 -17.49 9.33
CA VAL A 124 12.65 -16.16 8.93
C VAL A 124 13.64 -15.10 9.43
N SER A 125 13.71 -13.97 8.74
CA SER A 125 14.58 -12.85 9.10
C SER A 125 13.88 -11.52 8.90
N ASP A 126 14.45 -10.48 9.50
CA ASP A 126 14.07 -9.09 9.24
C ASP A 126 12.60 -8.75 9.58
N LEU A 127 11.99 -9.48 10.52
CA LEU A 127 10.57 -9.27 10.91
C LEU A 127 10.33 -7.94 11.60
N GLU A 128 11.37 -7.32 12.15
CA GLU A 128 11.33 -5.99 12.76
C GLU A 128 11.23 -4.85 11.74
N PHE A 129 11.58 -5.09 10.47
CA PHE A 129 11.57 -4.05 9.44
C PHE A 129 10.18 -3.83 8.86
N ILE A 130 9.34 -3.16 9.62
CA ILE A 130 8.01 -2.73 9.18
C ILE A 130 8.08 -1.29 8.71
N GLN A 131 7.69 -1.04 7.46
CA GLN A 131 7.62 0.31 6.95
C GLN A 131 6.25 0.94 7.25
N PHE A 132 6.25 2.05 7.99
CA PHE A 132 5.08 2.90 8.18
C PHE A 132 4.99 3.91 7.03
N HIS A 133 3.92 3.83 6.24
CA HIS A 133 3.68 4.81 5.18
C HIS A 133 3.32 6.17 5.82
N PRO A 134 4.00 7.27 5.46
CA PRO A 134 3.82 8.55 6.15
C PRO A 134 2.45 9.20 5.91
N THR A 135 1.80 8.88 4.79
CA THR A 135 0.54 9.51 4.39
C THR A 135 -0.57 8.49 4.13
N MET A 136 -1.49 8.43 5.04
CA MET A 136 -2.69 7.60 5.01
C MET A 136 -3.86 8.50 5.38
N LEU A 137 -4.99 8.40 4.66
CA LEU A 137 -6.16 9.23 4.93
C LEU A 137 -6.62 9.04 6.38
N TYR A 138 -6.55 10.11 7.16
CA TYR A 138 -7.04 10.12 8.52
C TYR A 138 -8.57 10.22 8.52
N SER A 139 -9.19 9.37 9.30
CA SER A 139 -10.61 9.50 9.65
C SER A 139 -10.77 9.02 11.08
N PRO A 140 -11.58 9.66 11.91
CA PRO A 140 -11.90 9.17 13.23
C PRO A 140 -12.36 7.70 13.15
N VAL A 141 -11.89 6.86 14.06
CA VAL A 141 -12.12 5.40 14.06
C VAL A 141 -13.60 5.00 13.89
N ARG A 142 -14.52 5.84 14.34
CA ARG A 142 -15.98 5.62 14.22
C ARG A 142 -16.52 5.78 12.79
N ALA A 143 -15.90 6.59 11.96
CA ALA A 143 -16.42 6.88 10.61
C ALA A 143 -16.12 5.76 9.58
N LEU A 144 -15.16 4.86 9.88
CA LEU A 144 -14.77 3.76 8.99
C LEU A 144 -14.98 2.36 9.61
N GLY A 145 -15.93 2.23 10.57
CA GLY A 145 -16.29 0.90 11.11
C GLY A 145 -15.26 0.27 12.05
N GLY A 146 -14.41 1.06 12.66
CA GLY A 146 -13.46 0.57 13.70
C GLY A 146 -12.27 -0.15 13.15
N GLY A 147 -11.15 0.01 13.04
CA GLY A 147 -9.96 -0.71 12.56
C GLY A 147 -10.08 -1.25 11.13
N GLY A 148 -8.99 -1.36 10.41
CA GLY A 148 -8.97 -1.93 9.08
C GLY A 148 -8.20 -1.12 8.05
N ARG A 149 -8.38 -1.46 6.79
CA ARG A 149 -7.70 -0.83 5.67
C ARG A 149 -8.08 0.63 5.52
N ARG A 150 -7.07 1.49 5.47
CA ARG A 150 -7.21 2.93 5.24
C ARG A 150 -6.83 3.28 3.80
N PRO A 151 -7.49 4.27 3.18
CA PRO A 151 -7.05 4.76 1.88
C PRO A 151 -5.62 5.30 1.95
N LEU A 152 -4.79 4.86 1.01
CA LEU A 152 -3.44 5.36 0.84
C LEU A 152 -3.49 6.74 0.19
N ILE A 153 -2.80 7.72 0.76
CA ILE A 153 -2.50 8.98 0.10
C ILE A 153 -1.14 8.82 -0.56
N THR A 154 -1.14 8.62 -1.87
CA THR A 154 0.07 8.26 -2.64
C THR A 154 1.19 9.29 -2.48
N GLU A 155 2.41 8.82 -2.39
CA GLU A 155 3.61 9.66 -2.35
C GLU A 155 3.81 10.51 -3.61
N ALA A 156 3.24 10.10 -4.72
CA ALA A 156 3.28 10.86 -5.97
C ALA A 156 2.71 12.28 -5.79
N ILE A 157 1.76 12.50 -4.86
CA ILE A 157 1.21 13.82 -4.56
C ILE A 157 2.31 14.74 -3.99
N ARG A 158 3.15 14.24 -3.08
CA ARG A 158 4.34 14.98 -2.61
C ARG A 158 5.36 15.16 -3.74
N GLY A 159 5.48 14.15 -4.61
CA GLY A 159 6.29 14.22 -5.84
C GLY A 159 5.86 15.32 -6.81
N GLU A 160 4.58 15.67 -6.82
CA GLU A 160 4.02 16.79 -7.62
C GLU A 160 4.00 18.12 -6.82
N GLY A 161 4.51 18.14 -5.60
CA GLY A 161 4.77 19.37 -4.85
C GLY A 161 3.89 19.60 -3.62
N ALA A 162 3.00 18.69 -3.26
CA ALA A 162 2.24 18.82 -2.01
C ALA A 162 3.17 18.89 -0.79
N ILE A 163 2.76 19.64 0.20
CA ILE A 163 3.51 19.91 1.43
C ILE A 163 2.81 19.33 2.65
N LEU A 164 3.59 18.79 3.58
CA LEU A 164 3.09 18.32 4.86
C LEU A 164 3.07 19.47 5.87
N VAL A 165 1.91 19.72 6.43
CA VAL A 165 1.66 20.79 7.38
C VAL A 165 0.93 20.31 8.62
N ASP A 166 1.07 21.03 9.73
CA ASP A 166 0.24 20.86 10.90
C ASP A 166 -1.09 21.63 10.75
N ARG A 167 -1.92 21.61 11.79
CA ARG A 167 -3.22 22.31 11.81
C ARG A 167 -3.13 23.83 11.66
N HIS A 168 -1.96 24.41 11.88
CA HIS A 168 -1.72 25.86 11.75
C HIS A 168 -1.18 26.24 10.36
N GLY A 169 -0.86 25.23 9.52
CA GLY A 169 -0.25 25.42 8.20
C GLY A 169 1.28 25.46 8.24
N ASP A 170 1.90 25.18 9.38
CA ASP A 170 3.35 25.18 9.53
C ASP A 170 3.91 23.86 8.96
N SER A 171 5.00 23.95 8.17
CA SER A 171 5.65 22.78 7.58
C SER A 171 6.19 21.83 8.64
N ILE A 172 5.91 20.55 8.48
CA ILE A 172 6.40 19.46 9.35
C ILE A 172 7.81 19.06 8.99
N THR A 173 8.17 19.13 7.71
CA THR A 173 9.44 18.61 7.17
C THR A 173 10.52 19.66 7.03
N ALA A 174 10.18 20.95 7.18
CA ALA A 174 11.15 22.04 7.11
C ALA A 174 12.26 21.87 8.15
N GLY A 175 13.52 21.90 7.71
CA GLY A 175 14.70 21.75 8.57
C GLY A 175 14.98 20.33 9.07
N VAL A 176 14.15 19.33 8.73
CA VAL A 176 14.35 17.92 9.13
C VAL A 176 15.29 17.20 8.17
N HIS A 177 15.14 17.42 6.88
CA HIS A 177 15.96 16.78 5.85
C HIS A 177 16.11 17.71 4.64
N PRO A 178 17.28 17.68 3.92
CA PRO A 178 17.49 18.54 2.74
C PRO A 178 16.45 18.39 1.63
N MET A 179 15.82 17.23 1.50
CA MET A 179 14.78 16.97 0.51
C MET A 179 13.38 17.42 0.97
N GLY A 180 13.22 17.94 2.19
CA GLY A 180 11.92 18.36 2.73
C GLY A 180 10.85 17.27 2.62
N ASP A 181 9.70 17.57 2.00
CA ASP A 181 8.59 16.64 1.82
C ASP A 181 8.92 15.42 0.92
N LEU A 182 10.01 15.45 0.19
CA LEU A 182 10.53 14.34 -0.61
C LEU A 182 11.56 13.48 0.13
N ALA A 183 11.78 13.71 1.42
CA ALA A 183 12.63 12.86 2.24
C ALA A 183 12.17 11.39 2.23
N PRO A 184 13.04 10.43 2.56
CA PRO A 184 12.66 9.03 2.73
C PRO A 184 11.49 8.84 3.69
N ARG A 185 10.71 7.77 3.49
CA ARG A 185 9.45 7.53 4.23
C ARG A 185 9.62 7.48 5.74
N ASP A 186 10.68 6.86 6.21
CA ASP A 186 11.02 6.75 7.63
C ASP A 186 11.29 8.12 8.27
N VAL A 187 12.02 8.99 7.56
CA VAL A 187 12.30 10.37 8.00
C VAL A 187 11.00 11.18 8.10
N VAL A 188 10.14 11.09 7.06
CA VAL A 188 8.85 11.80 7.03
C VAL A 188 7.92 11.27 8.12
N ALA A 189 7.81 9.95 8.28
CA ALA A 189 6.97 9.33 9.31
C ALA A 189 7.42 9.74 10.71
N ALA A 190 8.73 9.76 10.97
CA ALA A 190 9.30 10.21 12.25
C ALA A 190 9.02 11.70 12.51
N ALA A 191 9.12 12.56 11.47
CA ALA A 191 8.82 13.99 11.60
C ALA A 191 7.34 14.24 11.93
N ILE A 192 6.43 13.51 11.29
CA ILE A 192 4.98 13.56 11.59
C ILE A 192 4.74 13.13 13.03
N ASP A 193 5.26 11.96 13.45
CA ASP A 193 5.07 11.45 14.82
C ASP A 193 5.59 12.45 15.87
N ALA A 194 6.77 13.01 15.64
CA ALA A 194 7.36 14.02 16.53
C ALA A 194 6.46 15.29 16.64
N ARG A 195 5.92 15.77 15.52
CA ARG A 195 5.02 16.93 15.50
C ARG A 195 3.72 16.62 16.25
N LEU A 196 3.09 15.47 15.98
CA LEU A 196 1.83 15.09 16.62
C LEU A 196 1.99 14.91 18.14
N ARG A 197 3.12 14.35 18.59
CA ARG A 197 3.43 14.26 20.03
C ARG A 197 3.62 15.63 20.68
N ALA A 198 4.25 16.56 19.97
CA ALA A 198 4.51 17.89 20.49
C ALA A 198 3.25 18.74 20.58
N THR A 199 2.31 18.61 19.61
CA THR A 199 1.10 19.42 19.53
C THR A 199 -0.13 18.77 20.17
N GLY A 200 -0.14 17.45 20.33
CA GLY A 200 -1.30 16.67 20.73
C GLY A 200 -2.37 16.55 19.63
N ASP A 201 -2.03 16.88 18.40
CA ASP A 201 -2.96 16.80 17.27
C ASP A 201 -3.24 15.35 16.86
N PRO A 202 -4.45 15.04 16.38
CA PRO A 202 -4.81 13.69 15.99
C PRO A 202 -4.25 13.26 14.63
N CYS A 203 -3.90 14.21 13.75
CA CYS A 203 -3.32 13.98 12.43
C CYS A 203 -2.50 15.18 11.94
N ALA A 204 -1.68 14.93 10.95
CA ALA A 204 -1.06 15.94 10.09
C ALA A 204 -1.94 16.18 8.86
N PHE A 205 -1.57 17.15 8.03
CA PHE A 205 -2.31 17.48 6.81
C PHE A 205 -1.35 17.52 5.61
N LEU A 206 -1.86 17.08 4.45
CA LEU A 206 -1.17 17.22 3.18
C LEU A 206 -1.85 18.31 2.35
N ASP A 207 -1.20 19.45 2.18
CA ASP A 207 -1.71 20.54 1.36
C ASP A 207 -1.33 20.34 -0.10
N ALA A 208 -2.31 20.00 -0.90
CA ALA A 208 -2.21 19.78 -2.34
C ALA A 208 -3.01 20.78 -3.18
N ARG A 209 -3.60 21.82 -2.57
CA ARG A 209 -4.51 22.76 -3.21
C ARG A 209 -3.91 23.51 -4.39
N HIS A 210 -2.60 23.66 -4.42
CA HIS A 210 -1.86 24.34 -5.51
C HIS A 210 -1.52 23.42 -6.69
N ILE A 211 -1.79 22.12 -6.60
CA ILE A 211 -1.52 21.19 -7.68
C ILE A 211 -2.61 21.32 -8.76
N ALA A 212 -2.19 21.75 -9.94
CA ALA A 212 -3.10 21.83 -11.08
C ALA A 212 -3.58 20.43 -11.52
N ASN A 213 -4.84 20.34 -11.95
CA ASN A 213 -5.45 19.09 -12.45
C ASN A 213 -5.39 17.93 -11.44
N PHE A 214 -5.43 18.21 -10.12
CA PHE A 214 -5.32 17.21 -9.06
C PHE A 214 -6.28 16.04 -9.27
N GLU A 215 -7.55 16.31 -9.56
CA GLU A 215 -8.59 15.28 -9.69
C GLU A 215 -8.31 14.30 -10.83
N SER A 216 -7.87 14.79 -11.97
CA SER A 216 -7.53 13.93 -13.12
C SER A 216 -6.23 13.18 -12.92
N ARG A 217 -5.28 13.76 -12.17
CA ARG A 217 -3.99 13.14 -11.87
C ARG A 217 -4.06 12.11 -10.77
N PHE A 218 -4.96 12.31 -9.78
CA PHE A 218 -5.13 11.46 -8.60
C PHE A 218 -6.60 11.09 -8.38
N PRO A 219 -7.25 10.39 -9.33
CA PRO A 219 -8.67 10.10 -9.26
C PRO A 219 -9.03 9.20 -8.07
N THR A 220 -8.18 8.23 -7.71
CA THR A 220 -8.41 7.31 -6.60
C THR A 220 -8.36 8.05 -5.26
N VAL A 221 -7.35 8.89 -5.05
CA VAL A 221 -7.25 9.72 -3.83
C VAL A 221 -8.39 10.71 -3.75
N THR A 222 -8.76 11.36 -4.87
CA THR A 222 -9.90 12.27 -4.91
C THR A 222 -11.20 11.60 -4.48
N ALA A 223 -11.46 10.41 -5.01
CA ALA A 223 -12.65 9.64 -4.64
C ALA A 223 -12.64 9.25 -3.14
N ALA A 224 -11.49 8.81 -2.63
CA ALA A 224 -11.35 8.43 -1.23
C ALA A 224 -11.54 9.64 -0.28
N CYS A 225 -10.96 10.80 -0.61
CA CYS A 225 -11.12 12.04 0.16
C CYS A 225 -12.59 12.47 0.19
N ARG A 226 -13.26 12.52 -0.97
CA ARG A 226 -14.68 12.88 -1.05
C ARG A 226 -15.60 11.93 -0.29
N ALA A 227 -15.31 10.64 -0.33
CA ALA A 227 -16.05 9.67 0.47
C ALA A 227 -15.88 9.89 1.99
N ALA A 228 -14.75 10.50 2.41
CA ALA A 228 -14.49 10.89 3.79
C ALA A 228 -14.98 12.31 4.11
N GLY A 229 -15.61 13.02 3.17
CA GLY A 229 -16.12 14.38 3.34
C GLY A 229 -15.07 15.48 3.15
N VAL A 230 -13.94 15.17 2.53
CA VAL A 230 -12.82 16.10 2.27
C VAL A 230 -12.73 16.44 0.78
N ASP A 231 -12.64 17.72 0.42
CA ASP A 231 -12.37 18.15 -0.95
C ASP A 231 -10.89 18.54 -1.10
N PRO A 232 -10.04 17.65 -1.69
CA PRO A 232 -8.59 17.85 -1.71
C PRO A 232 -8.12 19.04 -2.55
N VAL A 233 -8.99 19.64 -3.37
CA VAL A 233 -8.67 20.85 -4.13
C VAL A 233 -9.02 22.12 -3.38
N ARG A 234 -9.77 22.04 -2.28
CA ARG A 234 -10.22 23.18 -1.49
C ARG A 234 -9.62 23.22 -0.09
N GLU A 235 -9.31 22.08 0.46
CA GLU A 235 -8.78 21.94 1.82
C GLU A 235 -7.65 20.92 1.89
N PRO A 236 -6.74 21.04 2.87
CA PRO A 236 -5.68 20.06 3.07
C PRO A 236 -6.25 18.69 3.46
N ILE A 237 -5.63 17.63 2.97
CA ILE A 237 -6.02 16.23 3.21
C ILE A 237 -5.52 15.80 4.60
N PRO A 238 -6.39 15.38 5.53
CA PRO A 238 -6.00 14.94 6.86
C PRO A 238 -5.38 13.53 6.86
#